data_989b1a4a6ae3ea3bc32d0dcd5998d665
#
_entry.id   989b1a4a6ae3ea3bc32d0dcd5998d665
#
_cell.length_a   1.000
_cell.length_b   1.000
_cell.length_c   1.000
_cell.angle_alpha   90.00
_cell.angle_beta   90.00
_cell.angle_gamma   90.00
#
_symmetry.space_group_name_H-M   'P 1'
#
loop_
_entity.id
_entity.type
_entity.pdbx_description
1 polymer ?
#
loop_
_entity_poly.entity_id
_entity_poly.type
_entity_poly.pdbx_seq_one_letter_code
_entity_poly.pdbx_strand_id
1 'polypeptide(L)'
;YYPQLKKYKHLVGNYGNAWWKQKEEFDTFNGPIVFTTNCIVPPSPKASYKDRVFTTNAAGYPGWKHVEAGPDGHKDFSEVIAMAKTCQAPIEIEHGEIIGGFAHAQVFALADKVVEAVKSGAIRKLVVMSGCDGRMKSRHYYEEFAMKLPNDVVILTSGSAKFQ
;
A
#
# COMPACT_ATOMS: atom_id res chain seq x y z
N TYR A 1 -7.84 -8.49 6.60
CA TYR A 1 -6.80 -9.20 7.33
C TYR A 1 -6.80 -10.69 6.97
N TYR A 2 -5.63 -11.26 6.66
CA TYR A 2 -5.45 -12.68 6.33
C TYR A 2 -4.85 -13.42 7.53
N PRO A 3 -5.62 -14.26 8.25
CA PRO A 3 -5.14 -14.94 9.45
C PRO A 3 -3.86 -15.77 9.21
N GLN A 4 -3.70 -16.30 7.98
CA GLN A 4 -2.52 -17.07 7.58
C GLN A 4 -1.22 -16.27 7.67
N LEU A 5 -1.26 -14.94 7.51
CA LEU A 5 -0.08 -14.09 7.59
C LEU A 5 0.46 -13.94 9.01
N LYS A 6 -0.35 -14.20 10.05
CA LYS A 6 0.08 -14.14 11.46
C LYS A 6 1.23 -15.10 11.80
N LYS A 7 1.37 -16.19 11.04
CA LYS A 7 2.46 -17.15 11.25
C LYS A 7 3.83 -16.61 10.82
N TYR A 8 3.87 -15.58 10.01
CA TYR A 8 5.12 -15.00 9.50
C TYR A 8 5.57 -13.86 10.41
N LYS A 9 6.45 -14.16 11.36
CA LYS A 9 6.94 -13.20 12.36
C LYS A 9 7.73 -12.03 11.78
N HIS A 10 8.21 -12.16 10.54
CA HIS A 10 8.93 -11.09 9.83
C HIS A 10 8.01 -10.08 9.15
N LEU A 11 6.69 -10.31 9.15
CA LEU A 11 5.71 -9.30 8.72
C LEU A 11 5.41 -8.39 9.89
N VAL A 12 6.10 -7.28 9.97
CA VAL A 12 6.05 -6.37 11.13
C VAL A 12 5.07 -5.20 10.95
N GLY A 13 4.63 -4.93 9.73
CA GLY A 13 3.68 -3.85 9.49
C GLY A 13 3.56 -3.48 8.02
N ASN A 14 2.96 -2.32 7.75
CA ASN A 14 2.94 -1.70 6.44
C ASN A 14 3.23 -0.20 6.56
N TYR A 15 3.72 0.38 5.46
CA TYR A 15 3.78 1.83 5.30
C TYR A 15 2.43 2.30 4.76
N GLY A 16 1.73 3.11 5.53
CA GLY A 16 0.39 3.58 5.20
C GLY A 16 0.35 4.92 4.51
N ASN A 17 1.42 5.36 3.90
CA ASN A 17 1.48 6.67 3.29
C ASN A 17 1.16 6.63 1.79
N ALA A 18 0.86 7.82 1.23
CA ALA A 18 0.63 7.97 -0.19
C ALA A 18 1.91 7.69 -1.00
N TRP A 19 1.78 7.03 -2.16
CA TRP A 19 2.91 6.60 -2.97
C TRP A 19 3.85 7.75 -3.42
N TRP A 20 3.36 8.96 -3.53
CA TRP A 20 4.17 10.12 -3.90
C TRP A 20 4.99 10.72 -2.75
N LYS A 21 4.78 10.26 -1.51
CA LYS A 21 5.57 10.63 -0.33
C LYS A 21 6.70 9.63 -0.04
N GLN A 22 6.96 8.69 -0.92
CA GLN A 22 7.91 7.57 -0.74
C GLN A 22 9.33 8.01 -0.38
N LYS A 23 9.76 9.20 -0.81
CA LYS A 23 11.17 9.61 -0.66
C LYS A 23 11.64 9.55 0.79
N GLU A 24 10.91 10.15 1.70
CA GLU A 24 11.29 10.22 3.11
C GLU A 24 11.31 8.83 3.76
N GLU A 25 10.30 8.04 3.50
CA GLU A 25 10.20 6.66 3.99
C GLU A 25 11.34 5.79 3.45
N PHE A 26 11.69 5.92 2.18
CA PHE A 26 12.74 5.12 1.57
C PHE A 26 14.15 5.56 2.00
N ASP A 27 14.35 6.84 2.28
CA ASP A 27 15.61 7.34 2.81
C ASP A 27 15.87 6.82 4.23
N THR A 28 14.82 6.64 5.05
CA THR A 28 14.92 6.19 6.44
C THR A 28 14.79 4.67 6.61
N PHE A 29 14.25 3.97 5.63
CA PHE A 29 14.01 2.53 5.71
C PHE A 29 15.29 1.70 5.71
N ASN A 30 16.39 2.10 5.24
CA ASN A 30 17.70 1.43 5.20
C ASN A 30 17.78 0.04 4.54
N GLY A 31 16.69 -0.65 4.31
CA GLY A 31 16.61 -1.98 3.70
C GLY A 31 16.34 -1.97 2.21
N PRO A 32 16.35 -3.13 1.54
CA PRO A 32 15.96 -3.25 0.15
C PRO A 32 14.46 -2.99 -0.05
N ILE A 33 14.11 -2.41 -1.17
CA ILE A 33 12.76 -2.03 -1.55
C ILE A 33 12.40 -2.81 -2.81
N VAL A 34 11.22 -3.46 -2.83
CA VAL A 34 10.76 -4.20 -4.00
C VAL A 34 9.45 -3.60 -4.50
N PHE A 35 9.46 -3.02 -5.69
CA PHE A 35 8.25 -2.59 -6.36
C PHE A 35 7.58 -3.74 -7.12
N THR A 36 6.29 -3.90 -6.87
CA THR A 36 5.45 -4.89 -7.54
C THR A 36 4.50 -4.26 -8.57
N THR A 37 4.36 -2.94 -8.53
CA THR A 37 3.51 -2.14 -9.43
C THR A 37 4.27 -0.89 -9.88
N ASN A 38 3.79 -0.24 -10.96
CA ASN A 38 4.45 0.93 -11.54
C ASN A 38 4.12 2.27 -10.84
N CYS A 39 3.67 2.27 -9.60
CA CYS A 39 3.53 3.48 -8.79
C CYS A 39 4.91 3.98 -8.30
N ILE A 40 5.84 4.15 -9.23
CA ILE A 40 7.22 4.53 -8.98
C ILE A 40 7.37 6.04 -9.14
N VAL A 41 7.81 6.71 -8.07
CA VAL A 41 8.31 8.09 -8.19
C VAL A 41 9.78 8.00 -8.59
N PRO A 42 10.17 8.57 -9.75
CA PRO A 42 11.57 8.55 -10.17
C PRO A 42 12.49 9.11 -9.08
N PRO A 43 13.51 8.34 -8.65
CA PRO A 43 14.40 8.80 -7.61
C PRO A 43 15.25 9.98 -8.10
N SER A 44 15.55 10.90 -7.21
CA SER A 44 16.57 11.91 -7.46
C SER A 44 17.95 11.22 -7.67
N PRO A 45 18.84 11.76 -8.50
CA PRO A 45 20.22 11.25 -8.60
C PRO A 45 20.96 11.15 -7.27
N LYS A 46 20.52 11.94 -6.27
CA LYS A 46 21.09 11.97 -4.91
C LYS A 46 20.31 11.10 -3.91
N ALA A 47 19.31 10.34 -4.35
CA ALA A 47 18.52 9.51 -3.46
C ALA A 47 19.38 8.40 -2.83
N SER A 48 19.34 8.27 -1.51
CA SER A 48 20.13 7.30 -0.74
C SER A 48 19.73 5.85 -1.03
N TYR A 49 18.49 5.64 -1.47
CA TYR A 49 17.90 4.31 -1.65
C TYR A 49 18.04 3.74 -3.08
N LYS A 50 18.50 4.52 -4.06
CA LYS A 50 18.49 4.13 -5.48
C LYS A 50 19.17 2.78 -5.79
N ASP A 51 20.19 2.44 -5.03
CA ASP A 51 20.98 1.21 -5.21
C ASP A 51 20.42 0.01 -4.42
N ARG A 52 19.32 0.22 -3.68
CA ARG A 52 18.61 -0.78 -2.87
C ARG A 52 17.24 -1.16 -3.42
N VAL A 53 16.92 -0.72 -4.64
CA VAL A 53 15.60 -0.90 -5.22
C VAL A 53 15.62 -2.01 -6.25
N PHE A 54 14.61 -2.86 -6.15
CA PHE A 54 14.32 -3.96 -7.07
C PHE A 54 12.91 -3.80 -7.63
N THR A 55 12.66 -4.38 -8.78
CA THR A 55 11.33 -4.45 -9.38
C THR A 55 10.94 -5.91 -9.62
N THR A 56 9.66 -6.18 -9.74
CA THR A 56 9.13 -7.50 -10.10
C THR A 56 7.75 -7.37 -10.74
N ASN A 57 7.21 -8.46 -11.29
CA ASN A 57 5.95 -8.49 -12.04
C ASN A 57 5.99 -7.55 -13.25
N ALA A 58 4.97 -6.69 -13.37
CA ALA A 58 4.89 -5.69 -14.44
C ALA A 58 5.63 -4.37 -14.11
N ALA A 59 6.20 -4.26 -12.90
CA ALA A 59 6.95 -3.07 -12.51
C ALA A 59 8.35 -3.10 -13.13
N GLY A 60 8.80 -1.97 -13.64
CA GLY A 60 10.16 -1.81 -14.17
C GLY A 60 10.63 -0.36 -14.08
N TYR A 61 11.94 -0.19 -13.91
CA TYR A 61 12.58 1.11 -13.94
C TYR A 61 14.00 0.98 -14.51
N PRO A 62 14.43 1.86 -15.42
CA PRO A 62 15.77 1.78 -16.02
C PRO A 62 16.89 1.76 -14.96
N GLY A 63 17.77 0.78 -15.06
CA GLY A 63 18.93 0.63 -14.17
C GLY A 63 18.66 -0.09 -12.85
N TRP A 64 17.41 -0.43 -12.53
CA TRP A 64 17.10 -1.25 -11.36
C TRP A 64 17.05 -2.74 -11.70
N LYS A 65 17.46 -3.56 -10.75
CA LYS A 65 17.40 -5.01 -10.88
C LYS A 65 15.95 -5.49 -10.89
N HIS A 66 15.64 -6.40 -11.80
CA HIS A 66 14.33 -7.02 -11.89
C HIS A 66 14.39 -8.47 -11.42
N VAL A 67 13.44 -8.86 -10.55
CA VAL A 67 13.28 -10.24 -10.10
C VAL A 67 12.27 -10.92 -11.01
N GLU A 68 12.80 -11.67 -11.97
CA GLU A 68 12.00 -12.43 -12.93
C GLU A 68 11.39 -13.68 -12.29
N ALA A 69 10.30 -14.15 -12.89
CA ALA A 69 9.74 -15.45 -12.55
C ALA A 69 10.51 -16.55 -13.31
N GLY A 70 10.87 -17.60 -12.61
CA GLY A 70 11.40 -18.82 -13.23
C GLY A 70 10.36 -19.54 -14.09
N PRO A 71 10.76 -20.63 -14.79
CA PRO A 71 9.87 -21.43 -15.64
C PRO A 71 8.68 -22.03 -14.88
N ASP A 72 8.82 -22.22 -13.57
CA ASP A 72 7.80 -22.72 -12.65
C ASP A 72 6.91 -21.60 -12.04
N GLY A 73 7.13 -20.36 -12.46
CA GLY A 73 6.44 -19.18 -11.95
C GLY A 73 6.95 -18.66 -10.61
N HIS A 74 7.91 -19.34 -9.97
CA HIS A 74 8.52 -18.88 -8.74
C HIS A 74 9.58 -17.80 -8.99
N LYS A 75 9.75 -16.92 -7.99
CA LYS A 75 10.73 -15.83 -8.03
C LYS A 75 11.78 -16.03 -6.96
N ASP A 76 13.02 -15.87 -7.34
CA ASP A 76 14.15 -15.94 -6.42
C ASP A 76 14.44 -14.55 -5.83
N PHE A 77 14.13 -14.39 -4.56
CA PHE A 77 14.44 -13.20 -3.77
C PHE A 77 15.73 -13.33 -2.94
N SER A 78 16.57 -14.32 -3.21
CA SER A 78 17.79 -14.58 -2.43
C SER A 78 18.72 -13.37 -2.37
N GLU A 79 18.87 -12.64 -3.47
CA GLU A 79 19.69 -11.42 -3.50
C GLU A 79 19.09 -10.30 -2.63
N VAL A 80 17.79 -10.11 -2.69
CA VAL A 80 17.06 -9.13 -1.85
C VAL A 80 17.23 -9.46 -0.37
N ILE A 81 17.10 -10.75 -0.02
CA ILE A 81 17.27 -11.24 1.35
C ILE A 81 18.73 -11.09 1.82
N ALA A 82 19.68 -11.40 0.96
CA ALA A 82 21.11 -11.22 1.27
C ALA A 82 21.43 -9.74 1.55
N MET A 83 20.92 -8.83 0.72
CA MET A 83 21.06 -7.39 0.96
C MET A 83 20.41 -6.99 2.29
N ALA A 84 19.18 -7.44 2.56
CA ALA A 84 18.47 -7.13 3.80
C ALA A 84 19.27 -7.51 5.06
N LYS A 85 19.99 -8.63 5.03
CA LYS A 85 20.81 -9.10 6.15
C LYS A 85 22.03 -8.19 6.45
N THR A 86 22.44 -7.38 5.50
CA THR A 86 23.57 -6.44 5.66
C THR A 86 23.13 -5.03 6.01
N CYS A 87 21.83 -4.75 5.91
CA CYS A 87 21.27 -3.43 6.18
C CYS A 87 21.05 -3.21 7.69
N GLN A 88 21.06 -1.96 8.08
CA GLN A 88 20.69 -1.56 9.43
C GLN A 88 19.15 -1.57 9.58
N ALA A 89 18.68 -1.60 10.82
CA ALA A 89 17.26 -1.46 11.10
C ALA A 89 16.68 -0.13 10.58
N PRO A 90 15.43 -0.10 10.16
CA PRO A 90 14.77 1.13 9.74
C PRO A 90 14.67 2.12 10.91
N ILE A 91 14.63 3.41 10.57
CA ILE A 91 14.40 4.49 11.53
C ILE A 91 12.92 4.83 11.51
N GLU A 92 12.28 4.82 12.68
CA GLU A 92 10.89 5.23 12.80
C GLU A 92 10.78 6.74 12.63
N ILE A 93 9.91 7.18 11.71
CA ILE A 93 9.69 8.61 11.39
C ILE A 93 8.35 9.12 11.91
N GLU A 94 7.40 8.24 12.17
CA GLU A 94 6.10 8.55 12.73
C GLU A 94 5.72 7.51 13.77
N HIS A 95 5.07 7.95 14.85
CA HIS A 95 4.57 7.06 15.90
C HIS A 95 3.08 6.80 15.73
N GLY A 96 2.65 5.60 16.04
CA GLY A 96 1.25 5.22 16.03
C GLY A 96 0.93 4.12 15.02
N GLU A 97 -0.36 3.87 14.85
CA GLU A 97 -0.86 2.83 13.97
C GLU A 97 -1.97 3.38 13.08
N ILE A 98 -2.01 2.90 11.85
CA ILE A 98 -3.10 3.16 10.92
C ILE A 98 -3.75 1.86 10.49
N ILE A 99 -5.05 1.91 10.23
CA ILE A 99 -5.76 0.78 9.67
C ILE A 99 -5.54 0.77 8.17
N GLY A 100 -4.67 -0.14 7.70
CA GLY A 100 -4.37 -0.29 6.27
C GLY A 100 -5.55 -0.79 5.43
N GLY A 101 -6.54 -1.43 6.05
CA GLY A 101 -7.74 -1.93 5.41
C GLY A 101 -8.21 -3.27 5.97
N PHE A 102 -9.22 -3.83 5.32
CA PHE A 102 -9.87 -5.06 5.71
C PHE A 102 -9.87 -6.04 4.54
N ALA A 103 -9.46 -7.27 4.79
CA ALA A 103 -9.59 -8.36 3.82
C ALA A 103 -10.96 -9.04 3.94
N HIS A 104 -11.28 -9.90 2.98
CA HIS A 104 -12.57 -10.59 2.88
C HIS A 104 -12.97 -11.32 4.18
N ALA A 105 -12.04 -11.93 4.91
CA ALA A 105 -12.34 -12.61 6.17
C ALA A 105 -12.98 -11.66 7.20
N GLN A 106 -12.48 -10.42 7.31
CA GLN A 106 -13.04 -9.40 8.19
C GLN A 106 -14.39 -8.87 7.67
N VAL A 107 -14.49 -8.68 6.35
CA VAL A 107 -15.73 -8.20 5.73
C VAL A 107 -16.86 -9.24 5.91
N PHE A 108 -16.58 -10.53 5.70
CA PHE A 108 -17.55 -11.59 5.93
C PHE A 108 -17.97 -11.73 7.40
N ALA A 109 -17.05 -11.52 8.33
CA ALA A 109 -17.39 -11.53 9.76
C ALA A 109 -18.38 -10.40 10.16
N LEU A 110 -18.46 -9.34 9.36
CA LEU A 110 -19.36 -8.21 9.56
C LEU A 110 -20.58 -8.21 8.61
N ALA A 111 -20.69 -9.19 7.72
CA ALA A 111 -21.68 -9.19 6.64
C ALA A 111 -23.12 -9.02 7.16
N ASP A 112 -23.52 -9.76 8.19
CA ASP A 112 -24.87 -9.67 8.74
C ASP A 112 -25.18 -8.28 9.30
N LYS A 113 -24.21 -7.64 9.97
CA LYS A 113 -24.36 -6.27 10.48
C LYS A 113 -24.51 -5.25 9.35
N VAL A 114 -23.76 -5.43 8.27
CA VAL A 114 -23.87 -4.55 7.09
C VAL A 114 -25.24 -4.73 6.42
N VAL A 115 -25.70 -5.97 6.25
CA VAL A 115 -27.02 -6.27 5.68
C VAL A 115 -28.15 -5.68 6.54
N GLU A 116 -28.06 -5.80 7.86
CA GLU A 116 -29.02 -5.21 8.79
C GLU A 116 -29.02 -3.67 8.68
N ALA A 117 -27.84 -3.04 8.63
CA ALA A 117 -27.72 -1.60 8.47
C ALA A 117 -28.30 -1.09 7.13
N VAL A 118 -28.18 -1.86 6.05
CA VAL A 118 -28.80 -1.55 4.77
C VAL A 118 -30.33 -1.72 4.86
N LYS A 119 -30.82 -2.81 5.46
CA LYS A 119 -32.27 -3.07 5.62
C LYS A 119 -32.96 -2.04 6.51
N SER A 120 -32.30 -1.57 7.55
CA SER A 120 -32.82 -0.53 8.44
C SER A 120 -32.73 0.89 7.87
N GLY A 121 -32.03 1.08 6.75
CA GLY A 121 -31.79 2.39 6.14
C GLY A 121 -30.64 3.19 6.78
N ALA A 122 -29.91 2.62 7.75
CA ALA A 122 -28.72 3.25 8.32
C ALA A 122 -27.61 3.39 7.30
N ILE A 123 -27.53 2.46 6.33
CA ILE A 123 -26.69 2.58 5.14
C ILE A 123 -27.61 2.66 3.93
N ARG A 124 -27.68 3.83 3.31
CA ARG A 124 -28.51 4.07 2.12
C ARG A 124 -27.82 3.70 0.82
N LYS A 125 -26.51 3.93 0.73
CA LYS A 125 -25.72 3.64 -0.47
C LYS A 125 -24.30 3.16 -0.10
N LEU A 126 -23.77 2.33 -0.99
CA LEU A 126 -22.37 1.94 -1.02
C LEU A 126 -21.74 2.56 -2.28
N VAL A 127 -20.67 3.30 -2.13
CA VAL A 127 -19.93 3.95 -3.23
C VAL A 127 -18.57 3.32 -3.35
N VAL A 128 -18.25 2.78 -4.52
CA VAL A 128 -16.91 2.25 -4.80
C VAL A 128 -16.02 3.36 -5.35
N MET A 129 -14.97 3.67 -4.64
CA MET A 129 -13.97 4.67 -5.02
C MET A 129 -12.65 3.98 -5.33
N SER A 130 -12.34 3.78 -6.62
CA SER A 130 -11.19 2.98 -7.06
C SER A 130 -9.98 3.79 -7.51
N GLY A 131 -10.05 5.12 -7.46
CA GLY A 131 -8.99 6.03 -7.88
C GLY A 131 -8.37 6.79 -6.72
N CYS A 132 -7.55 7.77 -7.07
CA CYS A 132 -7.00 8.75 -6.16
C CYS A 132 -6.72 10.06 -6.92
N ASP A 133 -6.58 11.18 -6.19
CA ASP A 133 -6.24 12.47 -6.79
C ASP A 133 -4.77 12.56 -7.25
N GLY A 134 -3.94 11.60 -6.84
CA GLY A 134 -2.53 11.55 -7.18
C GLY A 134 -1.73 12.64 -6.47
N ARG A 135 -0.53 12.96 -7.00
CA ARG A 135 0.41 13.90 -6.37
C ARG A 135 0.17 15.38 -6.69
N MET A 136 -0.75 15.67 -7.60
CA MET A 136 -0.98 17.04 -8.07
C MET A 136 -1.83 17.80 -7.05
N LYS A 137 -1.27 18.83 -6.44
CA LYS A 137 -1.95 19.67 -5.42
C LYS A 137 -3.25 20.32 -5.89
N SER A 138 -3.44 20.45 -7.21
CA SER A 138 -4.66 20.99 -7.81
C SER A 138 -5.77 19.96 -7.99
N ARG A 139 -5.52 18.69 -7.67
CA ARG A 139 -6.48 17.60 -7.80
C ARG A 139 -7.08 17.29 -6.43
N HIS A 140 -8.37 17.56 -6.27
CA HIS A 140 -9.14 17.32 -5.05
C HIS A 140 -10.47 16.64 -5.33
N TYR A 141 -10.60 15.96 -6.48
CA TYR A 141 -11.88 15.38 -6.89
C TYR A 141 -12.39 14.31 -5.93
N TYR A 142 -11.53 13.35 -5.57
CA TYR A 142 -11.92 12.25 -4.67
C TYR A 142 -12.11 12.73 -3.24
N GLU A 143 -11.25 13.61 -2.76
CA GLU A 143 -11.38 14.24 -1.45
C GLU A 143 -12.69 15.04 -1.33
N GLU A 144 -12.94 15.95 -2.27
CA GLU A 144 -14.17 16.76 -2.27
C GLU A 144 -15.42 15.90 -2.43
N PHE A 145 -15.36 14.85 -3.26
CA PHE A 145 -16.46 13.93 -3.43
C PHE A 145 -16.77 13.21 -2.11
N ALA A 146 -15.76 12.67 -1.43
CA ALA A 146 -15.91 11.99 -0.15
C ALA A 146 -16.53 12.91 0.91
N MET A 147 -16.03 14.15 1.03
CA MET A 147 -16.52 15.13 2.00
C MET A 147 -17.96 15.59 1.75
N LYS A 148 -18.44 15.53 0.52
CA LYS A 148 -19.80 15.91 0.14
C LYS A 148 -20.83 14.78 0.26
N LEU A 149 -20.40 13.56 0.54
CA LEU A 149 -21.31 12.44 0.73
C LEU A 149 -22.05 12.56 2.07
N PRO A 150 -23.35 12.22 2.10
CA PRO A 150 -24.11 12.13 3.34
C PRO A 150 -23.56 11.04 4.26
N ASN A 151 -23.81 11.17 5.57
CA ASN A 151 -23.30 10.24 6.59
C ASN A 151 -23.88 8.82 6.51
N ASP A 152 -24.96 8.61 5.74
CA ASP A 152 -25.58 7.33 5.47
C ASP A 152 -25.01 6.62 4.22
N VAL A 153 -23.88 7.13 3.69
CA VAL A 153 -23.15 6.55 2.56
C VAL A 153 -21.82 6.00 3.02
N VAL A 154 -21.56 4.74 2.69
CA VAL A 154 -20.28 4.08 3.00
C VAL A 154 -19.40 4.03 1.76
N ILE A 155 -18.16 4.48 1.89
CA ILE A 155 -17.17 4.43 0.82
C ILE A 155 -16.39 3.11 0.93
N LEU A 156 -16.38 2.36 -0.17
CA LEU A 156 -15.54 1.18 -0.35
C LEU A 156 -14.37 1.55 -1.26
N THR A 157 -13.15 1.37 -0.79
CA THR A 157 -11.96 1.67 -1.58
C THR A 157 -10.88 0.62 -1.38
N SER A 158 -10.17 0.27 -2.45
CA SER A 158 -8.93 -0.50 -2.42
C SER A 158 -7.73 0.30 -2.91
N GLY A 159 -7.95 1.57 -3.24
CA GLY A 159 -6.94 2.49 -3.76
C GLY A 159 -6.36 3.43 -2.71
N SER A 160 -5.48 4.33 -3.17
CA SER A 160 -4.78 5.29 -2.32
C SER A 160 -5.65 6.45 -1.82
N ALA A 161 -6.90 6.58 -2.27
CA ALA A 161 -7.82 7.63 -1.83
C ALA A 161 -8.01 7.69 -0.30
N LYS A 162 -7.83 6.57 0.39
CA LYS A 162 -7.92 6.50 1.86
C LYS A 162 -6.78 7.19 2.61
N PHE A 163 -5.75 7.63 1.91
CA PHE A 163 -4.57 8.30 2.48
C PHE A 163 -4.52 9.79 2.10
N GLN A 164 -5.59 10.33 1.58
CA GLN A 164 -5.73 11.74 1.19
C GLN A 164 -6.47 12.55 2.23
#